data_9d28c28e9dc957c9f7de6b8a0f3da907
#
_entry.id   9d28c28e9dc957c9f7de6b8a0f3da907
#
_cell.length_a   1.000
_cell.length_b   1.000
_cell.length_c   1.000
_cell.angle_alpha   90.00
_cell.angle_beta   90.00
_cell.angle_gamma   90.00
#
_symmetry.space_group_name_H-M   'P 1'
#
loop_
_entity.id
_entity.type
_entity.pdbx_description
1 polymer ?
#
loop_
_entity_poly.entity_id
_entity_poly.type
_entity_poly.pdbx_seq_one_letter_code
_entity_poly.pdbx_strand_id
1 'polypeptide(L)'
;MMNCLIEKPDYAELLGYMHFQIADAFPALRGEGRIKAFTDKLYAHADFCFCRDDDRIVGMIAYYANGKGADFAYIAQVYVSPDYRRQGLFTRMLDLVVRDVLRKGFHEIRLEVYKNDKVAQLCYEKNGFMAMQTVQRDTLYMRKPIAMKKLLLLGGSFAQLAAIKKAKSLGYYTVLCDYLPDNPGQSIADSFHLVSTTDKDAVLQVAQQEGIDGIIAYGSDPAAPTAAYVANAMNLPGMDYNLVRHFCEKHLFREFLIDHGFNVPKWVEVNAPYEIEEVTIASLHFPVIVKPTDSSGSKGITVVEDKTELAAAIDYAKKYSRNGTLIIEEFIRRDHPFVIEAEIFALNGKVMAWGLINSIRDIEANPLLPAAYSYPLDLSETRKQLVRDEVSRLVAATGNTSGAFNIEMIIDKHDRLYFLDAGPRSGGNMLPEFISMIARKDIVEATIKTAMGETSDLDVSLDGEKGGYWGLGVLHTSCGGKYQGIVYSDKAKAALIREEIQKKRGEQVHPYRCCNDLVGLNFLHAASREEIDEVMCDINHSMKVFLR
;
A
#
# COMPACT_ATOMS: atom_id res chain seq x y z
N MET A 1 22.29 2.94 9.31
CA MET A 1 21.22 2.03 8.81
C MET A 1 21.73 1.33 7.55
N MET A 2 21.77 0.00 7.54
CA MET A 2 22.31 -0.75 6.39
C MET A 2 21.48 -0.50 5.12
N ASN A 3 22.10 0.03 4.09
CA ASN A 3 21.50 0.28 2.80
C ASN A 3 22.19 -0.53 1.71
N CYS A 4 21.41 -1.26 0.88
CA CYS A 4 21.93 -2.00 -0.26
C CYS A 4 21.45 -1.33 -1.55
N LEU A 5 22.38 -1.04 -2.47
CA LEU A 5 22.12 -0.33 -3.73
C LEU A 5 22.90 -0.94 -4.88
N ILE A 6 22.34 -0.84 -6.09
CA ILE A 6 23.09 -1.08 -7.33
C ILE A 6 23.65 0.27 -7.78
N GLU A 7 24.98 0.37 -7.76
CA GLU A 7 25.69 1.59 -8.11
C GLU A 7 27.07 1.28 -8.73
N LYS A 8 27.60 2.20 -9.53
CA LYS A 8 28.99 2.12 -9.95
C LYS A 8 29.85 2.82 -8.90
N PRO A 9 30.78 2.10 -8.23
CA PRO A 9 31.61 2.68 -7.17
C PRO A 9 32.64 3.66 -7.75
N ASP A 10 33.21 4.48 -6.89
CA ASP A 10 34.49 5.13 -7.21
C ASP A 10 35.58 4.09 -7.34
N TYR A 11 36.51 4.28 -8.31
CA TYR A 11 37.56 3.29 -8.56
C TYR A 11 38.51 3.14 -7.37
N ALA A 12 38.89 4.24 -6.71
CA ALA A 12 39.81 4.18 -5.57
C ALA A 12 39.15 3.50 -4.37
N GLU A 13 37.87 3.74 -4.14
CA GLU A 13 37.08 3.05 -3.12
C GLU A 13 37.02 1.54 -3.41
N LEU A 14 36.67 1.15 -4.64
CA LEU A 14 36.63 -0.26 -5.03
C LEU A 14 37.98 -0.94 -4.85
N LEU A 15 39.07 -0.31 -5.35
CA LEU A 15 40.40 -0.87 -5.22
C LEU A 15 40.83 -1.04 -3.77
N GLY A 16 40.54 -0.05 -2.93
CA GLY A 16 40.79 -0.14 -1.48
C GLY A 16 40.00 -1.29 -0.83
N TYR A 17 38.71 -1.41 -1.15
CA TYR A 17 37.88 -2.50 -0.66
C TYR A 17 38.39 -3.89 -1.10
N MET A 18 38.77 -4.02 -2.37
CA MET A 18 39.34 -5.25 -2.91
C MET A 18 40.67 -5.62 -2.24
N HIS A 19 41.54 -4.66 -1.97
CA HIS A 19 42.81 -4.89 -1.28
C HIS A 19 42.61 -5.32 0.20
N PHE A 20 41.81 -4.60 0.95
CA PHE A 20 41.73 -4.77 2.40
C PHE A 20 40.72 -5.83 2.84
N GLN A 21 39.73 -6.15 2.02
CA GLN A 21 38.65 -7.08 2.42
C GLN A 21 38.65 -8.36 1.56
N ILE A 22 38.89 -8.24 0.27
CA ILE A 22 38.76 -9.36 -0.68
C ILE A 22 40.05 -10.17 -0.80
N ALA A 23 41.21 -9.52 -0.88
CA ALA A 23 42.49 -10.20 -1.05
C ALA A 23 42.80 -11.22 0.06
N ASP A 24 42.42 -10.92 1.31
CA ASP A 24 42.61 -11.84 2.43
C ASP A 24 41.65 -13.04 2.40
N ALA A 25 40.43 -12.81 1.93
CA ALA A 25 39.41 -13.85 1.82
C ALA A 25 39.61 -14.78 0.61
N PHE A 26 40.29 -14.31 -0.44
CA PHE A 26 40.49 -15.06 -1.68
C PHE A 26 41.98 -15.22 -2.01
N PRO A 27 42.64 -16.32 -1.55
CA PRO A 27 44.06 -16.52 -1.76
C PRO A 27 44.57 -16.44 -3.21
N ALA A 28 43.70 -16.78 -4.19
CA ALA A 28 44.03 -16.69 -5.61
C ALA A 28 44.24 -15.26 -6.09
N LEU A 29 43.73 -14.25 -5.40
CA LEU A 29 43.85 -12.83 -5.69
C LEU A 29 45.01 -12.17 -4.92
N ARG A 30 45.71 -12.89 -4.06
CA ARG A 30 46.84 -12.35 -3.28
C ARG A 30 47.97 -11.90 -4.22
N GLY A 31 48.47 -10.69 -3.97
CA GLY A 31 49.51 -10.02 -4.74
C GLY A 31 48.97 -8.79 -5.48
N GLU A 32 49.69 -7.67 -5.32
CA GLU A 32 49.24 -6.34 -5.74
C GLU A 32 48.87 -6.28 -7.24
N GLY A 33 49.64 -6.93 -8.09
CA GLY A 33 49.33 -6.97 -9.51
C GLY A 33 48.10 -7.79 -9.88
N ARG A 34 47.78 -8.87 -9.15
CA ARG A 34 46.60 -9.72 -9.42
C ARG A 34 45.31 -9.05 -8.99
N ILE A 35 45.31 -8.51 -7.78
CA ILE A 35 44.12 -7.83 -7.24
C ILE A 35 43.78 -6.61 -8.08
N LYS A 36 44.80 -5.83 -8.48
CA LYS A 36 44.62 -4.68 -9.35
C LYS A 36 44.04 -5.08 -10.71
N ALA A 37 44.62 -6.07 -11.38
CA ALA A 37 44.12 -6.53 -12.70
C ALA A 37 42.68 -7.07 -12.62
N PHE A 38 42.33 -7.76 -11.53
CA PHE A 38 40.98 -8.23 -11.33
C PHE A 38 40.00 -7.07 -11.05
N THR A 39 40.42 -6.09 -10.26
CA THR A 39 39.62 -4.87 -10.00
C THR A 39 39.41 -4.07 -11.27
N ASP A 40 40.46 -3.87 -12.10
CA ASP A 40 40.37 -3.18 -13.39
C ASP A 40 39.34 -3.85 -14.31
N LYS A 41 39.36 -5.19 -14.38
CA LYS A 41 38.39 -5.98 -15.15
C LYS A 41 36.94 -5.83 -14.63
N LEU A 42 36.76 -5.92 -13.33
CA LEU A 42 35.43 -5.73 -12.74
C LEU A 42 34.92 -4.30 -12.98
N TYR A 43 35.76 -3.29 -12.72
CA TYR A 43 35.37 -1.90 -12.86
C TYR A 43 34.98 -1.54 -14.30
N ALA A 44 35.68 -2.13 -15.29
CA ALA A 44 35.42 -1.89 -16.71
C ALA A 44 34.13 -2.56 -17.21
N HIS A 45 33.75 -3.71 -16.66
CA HIS A 45 32.73 -4.56 -17.29
C HIS A 45 31.62 -5.06 -16.38
N ALA A 46 31.78 -5.02 -15.07
CA ALA A 46 30.78 -5.51 -14.14
C ALA A 46 29.82 -4.41 -13.66
N ASP A 47 28.61 -4.84 -13.31
CA ASP A 47 27.69 -4.10 -12.46
C ASP A 47 27.94 -4.51 -11.00
N PHE A 48 27.57 -3.62 -10.05
CA PHE A 48 27.84 -3.85 -8.64
C PHE A 48 26.60 -3.61 -7.80
N CYS A 49 26.38 -4.50 -6.83
CA CYS A 49 25.46 -4.28 -5.73
C CYS A 49 26.28 -4.19 -4.45
N PHE A 50 26.22 -3.05 -3.77
CA PHE A 50 26.86 -2.83 -2.47
C PHE A 50 25.83 -2.79 -1.35
N CYS A 51 26.23 -3.30 -0.18
CA CYS A 51 25.56 -3.03 1.08
C CYS A 51 26.49 -2.20 1.96
N ARG A 52 25.99 -1.05 2.44
CA ARG A 52 26.75 -0.11 3.28
C ARG A 52 26.14 -0.04 4.66
N ASP A 53 26.99 0.09 5.67
CA ASP A 53 26.63 0.51 7.01
C ASP A 53 27.28 1.87 7.24
N ASP A 54 26.46 2.91 7.29
CA ASP A 54 26.86 4.30 7.05
C ASP A 54 27.68 4.40 5.75
N ASP A 55 28.90 4.91 5.77
CA ASP A 55 29.76 5.06 4.58
C ASP A 55 30.64 3.82 4.30
N ARG A 56 30.61 2.79 5.15
CA ARG A 56 31.46 1.61 5.00
C ARG A 56 30.78 0.51 4.20
N ILE A 57 31.46 0.01 3.14
CA ILE A 57 31.02 -1.17 2.41
C ILE A 57 31.18 -2.41 3.31
N VAL A 58 30.06 -3.11 3.56
CA VAL A 58 30.00 -4.33 4.38
C VAL A 58 29.60 -5.57 3.58
N GLY A 59 29.15 -5.39 2.33
CA GLY A 59 28.82 -6.46 1.40
C GLY A 59 28.92 -6.00 -0.05
N MET A 60 29.27 -6.94 -0.96
CA MET A 60 29.37 -6.69 -2.38
C MET A 60 28.97 -7.91 -3.20
N ILE A 61 28.22 -7.69 -4.27
CA ILE A 61 28.07 -8.61 -5.41
C ILE A 61 28.50 -7.86 -6.67
N ALA A 62 29.53 -8.40 -7.37
CA ALA A 62 29.89 -7.94 -8.70
C ALA A 62 29.43 -8.97 -9.74
N TYR A 63 28.74 -8.52 -10.80
CA TYR A 63 28.12 -9.40 -11.78
C TYR A 63 28.17 -8.82 -13.19
N TYR A 64 28.12 -9.70 -14.19
CA TYR A 64 28.03 -9.36 -15.59
C TYR A 64 26.62 -9.63 -16.11
N ALA A 65 25.92 -8.60 -16.56
CA ALA A 65 24.61 -8.69 -17.20
C ALA A 65 24.61 -7.86 -18.51
N ASN A 66 25.67 -8.02 -19.30
CA ASN A 66 25.94 -7.20 -20.49
C ASN A 66 26.51 -8.02 -21.67
N GLY A 67 26.52 -9.35 -21.59
CA GLY A 67 27.05 -10.23 -22.62
C GLY A 67 26.14 -10.27 -23.85
N LYS A 68 26.59 -9.73 -25.02
CA LYS A 68 25.88 -9.91 -26.29
C LYS A 68 25.84 -11.40 -26.66
N GLY A 69 24.60 -11.98 -26.67
CA GLY A 69 24.37 -13.40 -27.02
C GLY A 69 24.54 -14.39 -25.88
N ALA A 70 24.70 -13.92 -24.63
CA ALA A 70 24.62 -14.79 -23.47
C ALA A 70 23.16 -14.86 -22.94
N ASP A 71 22.68 -16.06 -22.65
CA ASP A 71 21.32 -16.31 -22.11
C ASP A 71 21.27 -16.15 -20.59
N PHE A 72 22.39 -15.81 -19.94
CA PHE A 72 22.51 -15.73 -18.49
C PHE A 72 23.40 -14.58 -18.05
N ALA A 73 23.12 -14.05 -16.86
CA ALA A 73 24.03 -13.17 -16.13
C ALA A 73 24.98 -14.01 -15.25
N TYR A 74 26.17 -13.47 -14.99
CA TYR A 74 27.20 -14.19 -14.23
C TYR A 74 27.68 -13.40 -13.01
N ILE A 75 27.54 -13.98 -11.82
CA ILE A 75 28.11 -13.42 -10.59
C ILE A 75 29.60 -13.76 -10.54
N ALA A 76 30.43 -12.73 -10.64
CA ALA A 76 31.88 -12.87 -10.66
C ALA A 76 32.50 -12.83 -9.25
N GLN A 77 31.92 -12.08 -8.32
CA GLN A 77 32.41 -11.93 -6.96
C GLN A 77 31.27 -11.71 -5.98
N VAL A 78 31.35 -12.39 -4.85
CA VAL A 78 30.46 -12.18 -3.68
C VAL A 78 31.33 -12.04 -2.45
N TYR A 79 31.06 -11.04 -1.63
CA TYR A 79 31.66 -10.91 -0.31
C TYR A 79 30.71 -10.27 0.68
N VAL A 80 30.69 -10.78 1.91
CA VAL A 80 30.04 -10.18 3.07
C VAL A 80 31.06 -10.19 4.21
N SER A 81 31.29 -9.04 4.82
CA SER A 81 32.20 -8.85 5.95
C SER A 81 31.82 -9.78 7.11
N PRO A 82 32.80 -10.41 7.80
CA PRO A 82 32.54 -11.46 8.81
C PRO A 82 31.48 -11.06 9.85
N ASP A 83 31.55 -9.84 10.37
CA ASP A 83 30.66 -9.33 11.42
C ASP A 83 29.20 -9.16 10.96
N TYR A 84 28.97 -9.13 9.65
CA TYR A 84 27.66 -8.94 9.02
C TYR A 84 27.10 -10.22 8.40
N ARG A 85 27.79 -11.35 8.56
CA ARG A 85 27.29 -12.64 8.07
C ARG A 85 26.14 -13.17 8.90
N ARG A 86 25.33 -14.07 8.31
CA ARG A 86 24.13 -14.68 8.91
C ARG A 86 22.99 -13.70 9.24
N GLN A 87 23.06 -12.48 8.70
CA GLN A 87 22.04 -11.43 8.87
C GLN A 87 21.21 -11.21 7.60
N GLY A 88 21.23 -12.14 6.65
CA GLY A 88 20.46 -12.07 5.40
C GLY A 88 20.99 -11.08 4.34
N LEU A 89 22.17 -10.46 4.55
CA LEU A 89 22.72 -9.46 3.62
C LEU A 89 22.88 -9.99 2.19
N PHE A 90 23.42 -11.21 2.05
CA PHE A 90 23.58 -11.81 0.72
C PHE A 90 22.22 -11.94 0.00
N THR A 91 21.19 -12.44 0.68
CA THR A 91 19.85 -12.57 0.12
C THR A 91 19.30 -11.21 -0.34
N ARG A 92 19.43 -10.17 0.49
CA ARG A 92 18.99 -8.80 0.15
C ARG A 92 19.71 -8.24 -1.08
N MET A 93 21.02 -8.42 -1.15
CA MET A 93 21.82 -8.00 -2.34
C MET A 93 21.45 -8.81 -3.57
N LEU A 94 21.26 -10.13 -3.42
CA LEU A 94 20.91 -11.03 -4.53
C LEU A 94 19.52 -10.67 -5.09
N ASP A 95 18.56 -10.30 -4.27
CA ASP A 95 17.23 -9.86 -4.72
C ASP A 95 17.30 -8.60 -5.59
N LEU A 96 18.18 -7.66 -5.24
CA LEU A 96 18.42 -6.48 -6.08
C LEU A 96 19.08 -6.87 -7.41
N VAL A 97 20.09 -7.75 -7.37
CA VAL A 97 20.77 -8.25 -8.58
C VAL A 97 19.80 -8.99 -9.48
N VAL A 98 18.95 -9.87 -8.94
CA VAL A 98 17.91 -10.58 -9.71
C VAL A 98 17.00 -9.61 -10.45
N ARG A 99 16.53 -8.56 -9.77
CA ARG A 99 15.67 -7.53 -10.40
C ARG A 99 16.39 -6.78 -11.52
N ASP A 100 17.64 -6.40 -11.31
CA ASP A 100 18.42 -5.71 -12.35
C ASP A 100 18.70 -6.61 -13.55
N VAL A 101 19.09 -7.85 -13.30
CA VAL A 101 19.35 -8.87 -14.32
C VAL A 101 18.11 -9.15 -15.17
N LEU A 102 16.92 -9.26 -14.54
CA LEU A 102 15.65 -9.41 -15.24
C LEU A 102 15.31 -8.19 -16.11
N ARG A 103 15.52 -6.96 -15.58
CA ARG A 103 15.34 -5.72 -16.37
C ARG A 103 16.23 -5.64 -17.59
N LYS A 104 17.42 -6.26 -17.54
CA LYS A 104 18.36 -6.36 -18.64
C LYS A 104 18.04 -7.50 -19.61
N GLY A 105 16.95 -8.27 -19.35
CA GLY A 105 16.44 -9.31 -20.24
C GLY A 105 17.07 -10.69 -20.05
N PHE A 106 17.78 -10.94 -18.96
CA PHE A 106 18.34 -12.25 -18.66
C PHE A 106 17.38 -13.03 -17.73
N HIS A 107 17.28 -14.34 -17.95
CA HIS A 107 16.38 -15.23 -17.21
C HIS A 107 17.10 -16.30 -16.37
N GLU A 108 18.41 -16.21 -16.28
CA GLU A 108 19.24 -17.11 -15.48
C GLU A 108 20.45 -16.36 -14.92
N ILE A 109 20.81 -16.67 -13.67
CA ILE A 109 22.07 -16.22 -13.06
C ILE A 109 22.94 -17.45 -12.83
N ARG A 110 24.22 -17.37 -13.19
CA ARG A 110 25.23 -18.38 -12.90
C ARG A 110 26.33 -17.82 -12.02
N LEU A 111 26.95 -18.72 -11.29
CA LEU A 111 28.16 -18.45 -10.51
C LEU A 111 29.05 -19.70 -10.46
N GLU A 112 30.28 -19.51 -10.02
CA GLU A 112 31.25 -20.56 -9.77
C GLU A 112 31.66 -20.53 -8.30
N VAL A 113 31.72 -21.69 -7.66
CA VAL A 113 32.09 -21.85 -6.24
C VAL A 113 33.07 -22.99 -6.09
N TYR A 114 34.02 -22.87 -5.16
CA TYR A 114 34.95 -23.97 -4.85
C TYR A 114 34.22 -25.19 -4.28
N LYS A 115 34.61 -26.39 -4.71
CA LYS A 115 33.99 -27.66 -4.23
C LYS A 115 34.20 -27.91 -2.75
N ASN A 116 35.23 -27.33 -2.15
CA ASN A 116 35.54 -27.43 -0.73
C ASN A 116 34.84 -26.33 0.11
N ASP A 117 34.30 -25.29 -0.49
CA ASP A 117 33.54 -24.25 0.23
C ASP A 117 32.06 -24.65 0.40
N LYS A 118 31.83 -25.55 1.38
CA LYS A 118 30.48 -26.05 1.70
C LYS A 118 29.55 -24.97 2.26
N VAL A 119 30.13 -23.96 2.92
CA VAL A 119 29.33 -22.86 3.50
C VAL A 119 28.73 -21.99 2.39
N ALA A 120 29.55 -21.63 1.39
CA ALA A 120 29.05 -20.87 0.24
C ALA A 120 28.05 -21.67 -0.58
N GLN A 121 28.31 -22.98 -0.83
CA GLN A 121 27.37 -23.86 -1.55
C GLN A 121 25.99 -23.88 -0.87
N LEU A 122 25.94 -24.15 0.43
CA LEU A 122 24.69 -24.15 1.19
C LEU A 122 23.98 -22.78 1.19
N CYS A 123 24.76 -21.70 1.22
CA CYS A 123 24.20 -20.35 1.10
C CYS A 123 23.54 -20.14 -0.27
N TYR A 124 24.21 -20.54 -1.35
CA TYR A 124 23.65 -20.45 -2.70
C TYR A 124 22.43 -21.36 -2.90
N GLU A 125 22.48 -22.59 -2.41
CA GLU A 125 21.33 -23.54 -2.45
C GLU A 125 20.10 -22.98 -1.74
N LYS A 126 20.28 -22.41 -0.53
CA LYS A 126 19.20 -21.73 0.20
C LYS A 126 18.60 -20.54 -0.56
N ASN A 127 19.37 -19.94 -1.45
CA ASN A 127 18.93 -18.84 -2.31
C ASN A 127 18.50 -19.31 -3.71
N GLY A 128 18.23 -20.61 -3.90
CA GLY A 128 17.65 -21.17 -5.10
C GLY A 128 18.63 -21.46 -6.24
N PHE A 129 19.94 -21.45 -5.97
CA PHE A 129 20.92 -21.95 -6.94
C PHE A 129 20.97 -23.46 -6.91
N MET A 130 21.11 -24.06 -8.07
CA MET A 130 21.25 -25.50 -8.28
C MET A 130 22.60 -25.81 -8.90
N ALA A 131 23.24 -26.89 -8.44
CA ALA A 131 24.49 -27.37 -9.01
C ALA A 131 24.30 -27.81 -10.47
N MET A 132 25.26 -27.46 -11.32
CA MET A 132 25.33 -27.93 -12.70
C MET A 132 26.33 -29.09 -12.81
N GLN A 133 26.10 -30.01 -13.73
CA GLN A 133 27.12 -30.98 -14.08
C GLN A 133 28.29 -30.27 -14.75
N THR A 134 29.47 -30.29 -14.11
CA THR A 134 30.66 -29.63 -14.61
C THR A 134 31.86 -30.57 -14.64
N VAL A 135 32.73 -30.34 -15.61
CA VAL A 135 33.97 -31.13 -15.82
C VAL A 135 35.16 -30.47 -15.10
N GLN A 136 34.97 -29.33 -14.41
CA GLN A 136 36.05 -28.61 -13.75
C GLN A 136 36.52 -29.32 -12.46
N ARG A 137 37.85 -29.30 -12.23
CA ARG A 137 38.52 -30.10 -11.19
C ARG A 137 38.21 -29.59 -9.77
N ASP A 138 38.25 -28.28 -9.56
CA ASP A 138 38.24 -27.70 -8.21
C ASP A 138 37.00 -26.85 -7.92
N THR A 139 36.20 -26.55 -8.92
CA THR A 139 35.03 -25.68 -8.81
C THR A 139 33.75 -26.36 -9.26
N LEU A 140 32.64 -25.82 -8.81
CA LEU A 140 31.28 -26.21 -9.14
C LEU A 140 30.57 -25.01 -9.74
N TYR A 141 30.00 -25.18 -10.95
CA TYR A 141 29.06 -24.19 -11.47
C TYR A 141 27.69 -24.38 -10.84
N MET A 142 27.06 -23.26 -10.45
CA MET A 142 25.69 -23.23 -9.97
C MET A 142 24.88 -22.26 -10.81
N ARG A 143 23.62 -22.57 -11.05
CA ARG A 143 22.66 -21.75 -11.78
C ARG A 143 21.42 -21.48 -10.95
N LYS A 144 20.85 -20.32 -11.13
CA LYS A 144 19.54 -19.93 -10.60
C LYS A 144 18.69 -19.44 -11.78
N PRO A 145 17.70 -20.22 -12.23
CA PRO A 145 16.66 -19.71 -13.12
C PRO A 145 15.92 -18.59 -12.40
N ILE A 146 15.66 -17.53 -13.10
CA ILE A 146 14.93 -16.37 -12.56
C ILE A 146 13.78 -16.05 -13.51
N ALA A 147 12.61 -15.78 -12.93
CA ALA A 147 11.44 -15.32 -13.66
C ALA A 147 10.96 -14.03 -13.00
N MET A 148 10.40 -13.14 -13.81
CA MET A 148 9.76 -11.95 -13.29
C MET A 148 8.49 -12.39 -12.58
N LYS A 149 8.42 -12.14 -11.27
CA LYS A 149 7.19 -12.38 -10.51
C LYS A 149 6.09 -11.47 -11.01
N LYS A 150 4.86 -11.99 -11.09
CA LYS A 150 3.68 -11.28 -11.58
C LYS A 150 2.77 -10.88 -10.45
N LEU A 151 2.45 -9.59 -10.37
CA LEU A 151 1.46 -9.04 -9.44
C LEU A 151 0.20 -8.62 -10.20
N LEU A 152 -0.94 -9.18 -9.83
CA LEU A 152 -2.24 -8.74 -10.32
C LEU A 152 -2.76 -7.59 -9.44
N LEU A 153 -3.11 -6.47 -10.08
CA LEU A 153 -3.71 -5.30 -9.44
C LEU A 153 -5.16 -5.17 -9.88
N LEU A 154 -6.05 -4.95 -8.92
CA LEU A 154 -7.48 -4.75 -9.16
C LEU A 154 -7.82 -3.26 -9.09
N GLY A 155 -8.07 -2.69 -10.28
CA GLY A 155 -8.37 -1.27 -10.46
C GLY A 155 -7.19 -0.47 -10.99
N GLY A 156 -7.48 0.34 -12.03
CA GLY A 156 -6.52 1.19 -12.72
C GLY A 156 -6.83 2.68 -12.63
N SER A 157 -7.71 3.11 -11.71
CA SER A 157 -8.04 4.51 -11.51
C SER A 157 -6.86 5.30 -10.90
N PHE A 158 -7.00 6.60 -10.83
CA PHE A 158 -5.97 7.49 -10.26
C PHE A 158 -5.47 7.03 -8.89
N ALA A 159 -6.36 6.57 -8.00
CA ALA A 159 -6.01 6.12 -6.67
C ALA A 159 -5.08 4.89 -6.65
N GLN A 160 -5.13 4.04 -7.70
CA GLN A 160 -4.31 2.83 -7.80
C GLN A 160 -2.96 3.05 -8.50
N LEU A 161 -2.74 4.21 -9.16
CA LEU A 161 -1.52 4.45 -9.94
C LEU A 161 -0.24 4.32 -9.11
N ALA A 162 -0.29 4.73 -7.85
CA ALA A 162 0.86 4.62 -6.95
C ALA A 162 1.30 3.16 -6.76
N ALA A 163 0.36 2.25 -6.56
CA ALA A 163 0.64 0.82 -6.41
C ALA A 163 1.19 0.22 -7.71
N ILE A 164 0.61 0.57 -8.88
CA ILE A 164 1.09 0.08 -10.18
C ILE A 164 2.53 0.55 -10.44
N LYS A 165 2.81 1.86 -10.25
CA LYS A 165 4.14 2.44 -10.43
C LYS A 165 5.14 1.84 -9.44
N LYS A 166 4.75 1.66 -8.18
CA LYS A 166 5.61 1.06 -7.15
C LYS A 166 5.92 -0.40 -7.49
N ALA A 167 4.94 -1.21 -7.87
CA ALA A 167 5.15 -2.60 -8.27
C ALA A 167 6.16 -2.72 -9.43
N LYS A 168 6.02 -1.86 -10.45
CA LYS A 168 7.01 -1.80 -11.55
C LYS A 168 8.40 -1.38 -11.06
N SER A 169 8.49 -0.40 -10.19
CA SER A 169 9.79 0.05 -9.64
C SER A 169 10.47 -1.05 -8.83
N LEU A 170 9.68 -1.93 -8.20
CA LEU A 170 10.15 -3.11 -7.50
C LEU A 170 10.52 -4.27 -8.43
N GLY A 171 10.30 -4.14 -9.74
CA GLY A 171 10.67 -5.14 -10.76
C GLY A 171 9.64 -6.26 -10.94
N TYR A 172 8.39 -6.09 -10.50
CA TYR A 172 7.32 -7.02 -10.79
C TYR A 172 6.70 -6.75 -12.16
N TYR A 173 6.29 -7.81 -12.86
CA TYR A 173 5.42 -7.71 -14.02
C TYR A 173 4.00 -7.43 -13.52
N THR A 174 3.42 -6.33 -13.96
CA THR A 174 2.12 -5.86 -13.50
C THR A 174 1.01 -6.29 -14.44
N VAL A 175 0.09 -7.10 -13.92
CA VAL A 175 -1.17 -7.46 -14.58
C VAL A 175 -2.28 -6.61 -13.98
N LEU A 176 -3.10 -5.98 -14.80
CA LEU A 176 -4.18 -5.09 -14.37
C LEU A 176 -5.53 -5.61 -14.82
N CYS A 177 -6.49 -5.71 -13.89
CA CYS A 177 -7.91 -5.88 -14.20
C CYS A 177 -8.68 -4.59 -13.86
N ASP A 178 -9.49 -4.11 -14.79
CA ASP A 178 -10.44 -3.02 -14.58
C ASP A 178 -11.63 -3.15 -15.56
N TYR A 179 -12.79 -2.64 -15.18
CA TYR A 179 -13.98 -2.64 -16.04
C TYR A 179 -14.03 -1.46 -17.01
N LEU A 180 -13.20 -0.43 -16.79
CA LEU A 180 -13.10 0.75 -17.66
C LEU A 180 -11.99 0.56 -18.69
N PRO A 181 -12.30 0.62 -19.99
CA PRO A 181 -11.31 0.37 -21.03
C PRO A 181 -10.27 1.49 -21.20
N ASP A 182 -10.54 2.67 -20.67
CA ASP A 182 -9.72 3.89 -20.80
C ASP A 182 -9.16 4.37 -19.44
N ASN A 183 -9.05 3.48 -18.46
CA ASN A 183 -8.48 3.82 -17.16
C ASN A 183 -6.98 4.18 -17.27
N PRO A 184 -6.48 5.13 -16.44
CA PRO A 184 -5.10 5.60 -16.55
C PRO A 184 -4.04 4.53 -16.25
N GLY A 185 -4.37 3.51 -15.45
CA GLY A 185 -3.48 2.41 -15.10
C GLY A 185 -3.11 1.51 -16.27
N GLN A 186 -4.01 1.39 -17.26
CA GLN A 186 -3.79 0.58 -18.46
C GLN A 186 -2.51 0.97 -19.21
N SER A 187 -2.23 2.26 -19.32
CA SER A 187 -1.03 2.73 -20.01
C SER A 187 0.28 2.49 -19.26
N ILE A 188 0.20 2.11 -17.99
CA ILE A 188 1.35 1.92 -17.09
C ILE A 188 1.62 0.43 -16.86
N ALA A 189 0.58 -0.39 -16.69
CA ALA A 189 0.68 -1.83 -16.48
C ALA A 189 1.31 -2.54 -17.68
N ASP A 190 1.93 -3.72 -17.45
CA ASP A 190 2.55 -4.52 -18.49
C ASP A 190 1.52 -5.36 -19.26
N SER A 191 0.43 -5.75 -18.60
CA SER A 191 -0.73 -6.45 -19.20
C SER A 191 -2.02 -5.87 -18.64
N PHE A 192 -3.07 -5.78 -19.49
CA PHE A 192 -4.38 -5.27 -19.12
C PHE A 192 -5.49 -6.22 -19.56
N HIS A 193 -6.42 -6.51 -18.66
CA HIS A 193 -7.61 -7.30 -18.91
C HIS A 193 -8.86 -6.48 -18.57
N LEU A 194 -9.76 -6.36 -19.54
CA LEU A 194 -11.04 -5.66 -19.36
C LEU A 194 -12.01 -6.59 -18.61
N VAL A 195 -11.84 -6.66 -17.29
CA VAL A 195 -12.59 -7.52 -16.38
C VAL A 195 -12.99 -6.73 -15.14
N SER A 196 -14.25 -6.86 -14.72
CA SER A 196 -14.73 -6.21 -13.49
C SER A 196 -13.97 -6.73 -12.28
N THR A 197 -13.46 -5.81 -11.46
CA THR A 197 -12.73 -6.12 -10.23
C THR A 197 -13.60 -6.79 -9.16
N THR A 198 -14.92 -6.83 -9.36
CA THR A 198 -15.89 -7.49 -8.46
C THR A 198 -16.38 -8.85 -9.01
N ASP A 199 -15.99 -9.22 -10.23
CA ASP A 199 -16.25 -10.54 -10.79
C ASP A 199 -15.11 -11.49 -10.42
N LYS A 200 -15.25 -12.12 -9.26
CA LYS A 200 -14.21 -12.97 -8.65
C LYS A 200 -13.81 -14.15 -9.53
N ASP A 201 -14.78 -14.72 -10.29
CA ASP A 201 -14.53 -15.91 -11.09
C ASP A 201 -13.80 -15.54 -12.40
N ALA A 202 -14.18 -14.44 -13.05
CA ALA A 202 -13.46 -13.92 -14.20
C ALA A 202 -12.03 -13.45 -13.84
N VAL A 203 -11.85 -12.81 -12.68
CA VAL A 203 -10.52 -12.41 -12.18
C VAL A 203 -9.67 -13.66 -11.88
N LEU A 204 -10.25 -14.71 -11.29
CA LEU A 204 -9.53 -15.96 -11.05
C LEU A 204 -9.05 -16.60 -12.36
N GLN A 205 -9.86 -16.58 -13.41
CA GLN A 205 -9.45 -17.07 -14.73
C GLN A 205 -8.25 -16.29 -15.28
N VAL A 206 -8.28 -14.95 -15.21
CA VAL A 206 -7.14 -14.12 -15.60
C VAL A 206 -5.90 -14.47 -14.77
N ALA A 207 -6.05 -14.57 -13.46
CA ALA A 207 -4.96 -14.88 -12.54
C ALA A 207 -4.27 -16.22 -12.86
N GLN A 208 -5.08 -17.26 -13.18
CA GLN A 208 -4.58 -18.57 -13.57
C GLN A 208 -3.90 -18.53 -14.95
N GLN A 209 -4.48 -17.85 -15.95
CA GLN A 209 -3.91 -17.71 -17.29
C GLN A 209 -2.57 -16.96 -17.27
N GLU A 210 -2.48 -15.91 -16.49
CA GLU A 210 -1.25 -15.13 -16.32
C GLU A 210 -0.21 -15.84 -15.44
N GLY A 211 -0.64 -16.75 -14.56
CA GLY A 211 0.25 -17.42 -13.61
C GLY A 211 0.85 -16.40 -12.63
N ILE A 212 -0.01 -15.68 -11.91
CA ILE A 212 0.41 -14.63 -10.97
C ILE A 212 1.04 -15.22 -9.71
N ASP A 213 1.92 -14.44 -9.07
CA ASP A 213 2.56 -14.77 -7.79
C ASP A 213 1.97 -14.00 -6.61
N GLY A 214 1.12 -13.00 -6.87
CA GLY A 214 0.43 -12.21 -5.87
C GLY A 214 -0.70 -11.38 -6.46
N ILE A 215 -1.61 -10.93 -5.60
CA ILE A 215 -2.75 -10.10 -6.00
C ILE A 215 -3.06 -9.05 -4.91
N ILE A 216 -3.46 -7.84 -5.35
CA ILE A 216 -3.85 -6.77 -4.42
C ILE A 216 -5.04 -5.96 -4.94
N ALA A 217 -5.91 -5.54 -4.01
CA ALA A 217 -6.93 -4.52 -4.20
C ALA A 217 -6.51 -3.25 -3.45
N TYR A 218 -5.88 -2.31 -4.16
CA TYR A 218 -5.37 -1.09 -3.56
C TYR A 218 -6.42 0.01 -3.60
N GLY A 219 -6.80 0.56 -2.43
CA GLY A 219 -7.76 1.66 -2.32
C GLY A 219 -9.19 1.31 -2.78
N SER A 220 -9.60 0.04 -2.75
CA SER A 220 -10.90 -0.40 -3.26
C SER A 220 -11.54 -1.49 -2.41
N ASP A 221 -12.52 -1.13 -1.56
CA ASP A 221 -13.30 -2.08 -0.78
C ASP A 221 -14.05 -3.09 -1.66
N PRO A 222 -14.71 -2.66 -2.77
CA PRO A 222 -15.42 -3.62 -3.61
C PRO A 222 -14.53 -4.69 -4.25
N ALA A 223 -13.25 -4.40 -4.46
CA ALA A 223 -12.30 -5.34 -5.07
C ALA A 223 -11.58 -6.23 -4.03
N ALA A 224 -11.55 -5.84 -2.75
CA ALA A 224 -10.84 -6.56 -1.71
C ALA A 224 -11.33 -8.02 -1.53
N PRO A 225 -12.65 -8.31 -1.52
CA PRO A 225 -13.12 -9.69 -1.46
C PRO A 225 -12.68 -10.53 -2.66
N THR A 226 -12.64 -9.95 -3.86
CA THR A 226 -12.14 -10.63 -5.07
C THR A 226 -10.66 -10.96 -4.95
N ALA A 227 -9.84 -10.02 -4.46
CA ALA A 227 -8.41 -10.26 -4.25
C ALA A 227 -8.18 -11.39 -3.25
N ALA A 228 -8.88 -11.40 -2.13
CA ALA A 228 -8.80 -12.46 -1.13
C ALA A 228 -9.28 -13.82 -1.66
N TYR A 229 -10.38 -13.85 -2.42
CA TYR A 229 -10.90 -15.07 -3.06
C TYR A 229 -9.85 -15.69 -3.99
N VAL A 230 -9.27 -14.90 -4.88
CA VAL A 230 -8.27 -15.38 -5.84
C VAL A 230 -6.99 -15.83 -5.12
N ALA A 231 -6.51 -15.04 -4.14
CA ALA A 231 -5.34 -15.43 -3.35
C ALA A 231 -5.55 -16.79 -2.66
N ASN A 232 -6.71 -16.98 -2.01
CA ASN A 232 -7.01 -18.25 -1.34
C ASN A 232 -7.16 -19.42 -2.34
N ALA A 233 -7.85 -19.21 -3.47
CA ALA A 233 -8.04 -20.24 -4.49
C ALA A 233 -6.72 -20.70 -5.15
N MET A 234 -5.72 -19.82 -5.22
CA MET A 234 -4.41 -20.10 -5.82
C MET A 234 -3.32 -20.39 -4.78
N ASN A 235 -3.63 -20.45 -3.48
CA ASN A 235 -2.68 -20.58 -2.37
C ASN A 235 -1.59 -19.49 -2.40
N LEU A 236 -1.94 -18.27 -2.78
CA LEU A 236 -1.07 -17.09 -2.75
C LEU A 236 -1.15 -16.40 -1.39
N PRO A 237 -0.14 -15.56 -1.05
CA PRO A 237 -0.20 -14.71 0.13
C PRO A 237 -1.41 -13.80 0.10
N GLY A 238 -2.12 -13.69 1.21
CA GLY A 238 -3.32 -12.86 1.32
C GLY A 238 -4.08 -13.11 2.61
N MET A 239 -5.11 -12.31 2.85
CA MET A 239 -6.03 -12.48 3.97
C MET A 239 -7.06 -13.58 3.66
N ASP A 240 -7.65 -14.16 4.70
CA ASP A 240 -8.76 -15.09 4.55
C ASP A 240 -9.97 -14.42 3.87
N TYR A 241 -10.57 -15.09 2.91
CA TYR A 241 -11.69 -14.55 2.12
C TYR A 241 -12.93 -14.22 2.98
N ASN A 242 -13.26 -15.08 3.94
CA ASN A 242 -14.43 -14.85 4.78
C ASN A 242 -14.18 -13.67 5.73
N LEU A 243 -12.96 -13.55 6.27
CA LEU A 243 -12.57 -12.40 7.07
C LEU A 243 -12.71 -11.10 6.27
N VAL A 244 -12.19 -11.05 5.03
CA VAL A 244 -12.28 -9.87 4.17
C VAL A 244 -13.74 -9.53 3.87
N ARG A 245 -14.59 -10.51 3.64
CA ARG A 245 -16.04 -10.28 3.48
C ARG A 245 -16.68 -9.67 4.73
N HIS A 246 -16.35 -10.18 5.92
CA HIS A 246 -16.87 -9.61 7.18
C HIS A 246 -16.53 -8.13 7.33
N PHE A 247 -15.38 -7.70 6.84
CA PHE A 247 -14.99 -6.31 6.89
C PHE A 247 -15.60 -5.45 5.77
N CYS A 248 -15.80 -6.01 4.58
CA CYS A 248 -16.31 -5.28 3.41
C CYS A 248 -17.85 -5.22 3.33
N GLU A 249 -18.56 -6.10 4.05
CA GLU A 249 -20.02 -6.12 4.11
C GLU A 249 -20.49 -5.60 5.49
N LYS A 250 -21.11 -4.43 5.52
CA LYS A 250 -21.37 -3.68 6.77
C LYS A 250 -22.16 -4.47 7.82
N HIS A 251 -23.17 -5.26 7.43
CA HIS A 251 -23.92 -6.09 8.36
C HIS A 251 -23.03 -7.17 8.98
N LEU A 252 -22.20 -7.86 8.19
CA LEU A 252 -21.25 -8.85 8.70
C LEU A 252 -20.18 -8.21 9.60
N PHE A 253 -19.76 -6.98 9.26
CA PHE A 253 -18.83 -6.24 10.12
C PHE A 253 -19.45 -5.91 11.48
N ARG A 254 -20.75 -5.56 11.52
CA ARG A 254 -21.45 -5.34 12.79
C ARG A 254 -21.54 -6.62 13.62
N GLU A 255 -21.83 -7.76 13.00
CA GLU A 255 -21.80 -9.07 13.66
C GLU A 255 -20.42 -9.37 14.22
N PHE A 256 -19.36 -9.23 13.42
CA PHE A 256 -17.97 -9.40 13.86
C PHE A 256 -17.64 -8.53 15.08
N LEU A 257 -18.02 -7.26 15.07
CA LEU A 257 -17.81 -6.35 16.19
C LEU A 257 -18.55 -6.80 17.47
N ILE A 258 -19.79 -7.26 17.35
CA ILE A 258 -20.59 -7.79 18.48
C ILE A 258 -19.93 -9.03 19.07
N ASP A 259 -19.53 -9.99 18.22
CA ASP A 259 -18.91 -11.26 18.63
C ASP A 259 -17.60 -11.05 19.39
N HIS A 260 -16.89 -9.94 19.11
CA HIS A 260 -15.63 -9.60 19.78
C HIS A 260 -15.78 -8.51 20.86
N GLY A 261 -17.02 -8.15 21.23
CA GLY A 261 -17.31 -7.25 22.36
C GLY A 261 -16.95 -5.79 22.12
N PHE A 262 -17.02 -5.31 20.87
CA PHE A 262 -16.89 -3.90 20.53
C PHE A 262 -18.21 -3.15 20.64
N ASN A 263 -18.15 -1.82 20.78
CA ASN A 263 -19.36 -1.00 20.73
C ASN A 263 -19.91 -0.97 19.30
N VAL A 264 -21.22 -1.23 19.17
CA VAL A 264 -21.94 -1.22 17.90
C VAL A 264 -23.19 -0.36 18.07
N PRO A 265 -23.54 0.54 17.13
CA PRO A 265 -24.84 1.19 17.13
C PRO A 265 -25.94 0.13 17.01
N LYS A 266 -27.12 0.41 17.53
CA LYS A 266 -28.26 -0.47 17.26
C LYS A 266 -28.60 -0.40 15.78
N TRP A 267 -28.83 -1.56 15.17
CA TRP A 267 -28.99 -1.67 13.72
C TRP A 267 -30.00 -2.75 13.34
N VAL A 268 -30.50 -2.65 12.11
CA VAL A 268 -31.36 -3.65 11.48
C VAL A 268 -30.91 -3.88 10.05
N GLU A 269 -30.99 -5.12 9.59
CA GLU A 269 -30.78 -5.53 8.22
C GLU A 269 -32.08 -5.45 7.42
N VAL A 270 -32.00 -5.01 6.18
CA VAL A 270 -33.14 -4.87 5.28
C VAL A 270 -32.79 -5.48 3.93
N ASN A 271 -33.40 -6.61 3.64
CA ASN A 271 -33.22 -7.36 2.40
C ASN A 271 -34.32 -7.06 1.38
N ALA A 272 -34.05 -7.28 0.10
CA ALA A 272 -35.08 -7.24 -0.93
C ALA A 272 -36.23 -8.21 -0.58
N PRO A 273 -37.50 -7.81 -0.71
CA PRO A 273 -38.04 -6.63 -1.41
C PRO A 273 -38.03 -5.30 -0.62
N TYR A 274 -37.27 -5.20 0.47
CA TYR A 274 -37.07 -4.00 1.32
C TYR A 274 -38.31 -3.60 2.13
N GLU A 275 -39.11 -4.57 2.49
CA GLU A 275 -40.21 -4.40 3.41
C GLU A 275 -39.70 -4.43 4.86
N ILE A 276 -40.07 -3.46 5.66
CA ILE A 276 -39.67 -3.37 7.06
C ILE A 276 -40.93 -3.32 7.92
N GLU A 277 -40.99 -4.24 8.86
CA GLU A 277 -42.06 -4.23 9.83
C GLU A 277 -42.01 -2.95 10.71
N GLU A 278 -43.16 -2.38 11.00
CA GLU A 278 -43.24 -1.15 11.78
C GLU A 278 -42.64 -1.29 13.20
N VAL A 279 -42.74 -2.47 13.80
CA VAL A 279 -42.14 -2.78 15.09
C VAL A 279 -40.63 -2.75 15.06
N THR A 280 -40.02 -3.14 13.94
CA THR A 280 -38.58 -3.10 13.73
C THR A 280 -38.07 -1.67 13.65
N ILE A 281 -38.76 -0.80 12.89
CA ILE A 281 -38.44 0.63 12.81
C ILE A 281 -38.63 1.31 14.16
N ALA A 282 -39.72 0.99 14.87
CA ALA A 282 -39.99 1.55 16.20
C ALA A 282 -38.96 1.16 17.27
N SER A 283 -38.16 0.14 16.99
CA SER A 283 -37.06 -0.26 17.87
C SER A 283 -35.84 0.66 17.81
N LEU A 284 -35.67 1.46 16.72
CA LEU A 284 -34.55 2.36 16.51
C LEU A 284 -34.85 3.78 17.01
N HIS A 285 -33.80 4.47 17.48
CA HIS A 285 -33.88 5.88 17.87
C HIS A 285 -33.35 6.75 16.73
N PHE A 286 -34.18 7.70 16.29
CA PHE A 286 -33.76 8.68 15.29
C PHE A 286 -32.84 9.77 15.89
N PRO A 287 -31.88 10.32 15.14
CA PRO A 287 -31.63 10.04 13.72
C PRO A 287 -31.04 8.65 13.48
N VAL A 288 -31.33 8.10 12.28
CA VAL A 288 -30.72 6.86 11.80
C VAL A 288 -29.93 7.13 10.51
N ILE A 289 -29.09 6.19 10.13
CA ILE A 289 -28.35 6.24 8.88
C ILE A 289 -28.64 4.98 8.04
N VAL A 290 -29.04 5.18 6.78
CA VAL A 290 -29.33 4.09 5.84
C VAL A 290 -28.14 3.92 4.90
N LYS A 291 -27.66 2.68 4.74
CA LYS A 291 -26.48 2.36 3.93
C LYS A 291 -26.69 1.08 3.13
N PRO A 292 -26.19 0.98 1.88
CA PRO A 292 -25.94 -0.31 1.24
C PRO A 292 -24.84 -1.05 1.99
N THR A 293 -24.93 -2.37 2.13
CA THR A 293 -23.96 -3.14 2.93
C THR A 293 -22.62 -3.31 2.20
N ASP A 294 -22.61 -3.28 0.86
CA ASP A 294 -21.49 -3.60 -0.02
C ASP A 294 -21.00 -2.42 -0.90
N SER A 295 -21.35 -1.19 -0.51
CA SER A 295 -20.94 0.05 -1.18
C SER A 295 -19.84 0.78 -0.39
N SER A 296 -19.01 1.55 -1.09
CA SER A 296 -17.94 2.39 -0.54
C SER A 296 -17.99 3.81 -1.07
N GLY A 297 -17.22 4.73 -0.46
CA GLY A 297 -17.14 6.14 -0.88
C GLY A 297 -18.46 6.87 -0.70
N SER A 298 -19.19 6.59 0.36
CA SER A 298 -20.47 7.21 0.78
C SER A 298 -21.61 7.13 -0.25
N LYS A 299 -21.50 6.23 -1.24
CA LYS A 299 -22.56 6.03 -2.25
C LYS A 299 -23.77 5.35 -1.64
N GLY A 300 -24.95 5.94 -1.82
CA GLY A 300 -26.20 5.40 -1.30
C GLY A 300 -26.41 5.58 0.20
N ILE A 301 -25.62 6.43 0.87
CA ILE A 301 -25.74 6.70 2.30
C ILE A 301 -26.60 7.94 2.54
N THR A 302 -27.54 7.86 3.48
CA THR A 302 -28.41 8.98 3.90
C THR A 302 -28.61 8.96 5.40
N VAL A 303 -28.39 10.11 6.05
CA VAL A 303 -28.83 10.33 7.44
C VAL A 303 -30.28 10.76 7.41
N VAL A 304 -31.11 10.14 8.25
CA VAL A 304 -32.56 10.30 8.31
C VAL A 304 -32.92 10.81 9.70
N GLU A 305 -33.40 12.04 9.76
CA GLU A 305 -33.78 12.66 11.04
C GLU A 305 -35.19 12.24 11.50
N ASP A 306 -36.09 11.95 10.54
CA ASP A 306 -37.47 11.58 10.80
C ASP A 306 -37.92 10.35 10.00
N LYS A 307 -38.81 9.53 10.58
CA LYS A 307 -39.35 8.31 9.96
C LYS A 307 -39.97 8.55 8.57
N THR A 308 -40.50 9.72 8.30
CA THR A 308 -41.15 10.06 7.01
C THR A 308 -40.15 10.08 5.84
N GLU A 309 -38.85 10.29 6.10
CA GLU A 309 -37.78 10.33 5.10
C GLU A 309 -37.21 8.94 4.78
N LEU A 310 -37.53 7.93 5.62
CA LEU A 310 -36.90 6.62 5.56
C LEU A 310 -37.11 5.90 4.22
N ALA A 311 -38.30 5.97 3.64
CA ALA A 311 -38.61 5.33 2.36
C ALA A 311 -37.74 5.88 1.22
N ALA A 312 -37.56 7.20 1.16
CA ALA A 312 -36.72 7.86 0.16
C ALA A 312 -35.23 7.48 0.33
N ALA A 313 -34.75 7.36 1.57
CA ALA A 313 -33.39 6.95 1.88
C ALA A 313 -33.15 5.49 1.45
N ILE A 314 -34.10 4.59 1.69
CA ILE A 314 -34.05 3.20 1.23
C ILE A 314 -34.02 3.15 -0.31
N ASP A 315 -34.89 3.90 -0.98
CA ASP A 315 -34.93 3.95 -2.45
C ASP A 315 -33.65 4.52 -3.07
N TYR A 316 -32.97 5.40 -2.35
CA TYR A 316 -31.64 5.86 -2.76
C TYR A 316 -30.57 4.80 -2.54
N ALA A 317 -30.54 4.16 -1.37
CA ALA A 317 -29.55 3.13 -1.02
C ALA A 317 -29.61 1.90 -1.95
N LYS A 318 -30.81 1.44 -2.33
CA LYS A 318 -31.03 0.32 -3.27
C LYS A 318 -30.27 0.46 -4.58
N LYS A 319 -30.11 1.69 -5.10
CA LYS A 319 -29.43 1.96 -6.38
C LYS A 319 -27.95 1.61 -6.34
N TYR A 320 -27.38 1.50 -5.14
CA TYR A 320 -25.94 1.26 -4.92
C TYR A 320 -25.65 -0.08 -4.23
N SER A 321 -26.68 -0.82 -3.81
CA SER A 321 -26.52 -2.18 -3.29
C SER A 321 -26.42 -3.19 -4.42
N ARG A 322 -25.34 -3.98 -4.44
CA ARG A 322 -25.11 -5.06 -5.41
C ARG A 322 -25.63 -6.39 -4.90
N ASN A 323 -25.57 -6.61 -3.58
CA ASN A 323 -26.04 -7.84 -2.94
C ASN A 323 -27.52 -7.79 -2.54
N GLY A 324 -28.21 -6.66 -2.71
CA GLY A 324 -29.62 -6.49 -2.36
C GLY A 324 -29.89 -6.32 -0.87
N THR A 325 -28.84 -6.06 -0.08
CA THR A 325 -28.93 -5.89 1.38
C THR A 325 -28.59 -4.47 1.78
N LEU A 326 -29.40 -3.88 2.65
CA LEU A 326 -29.18 -2.59 3.29
C LEU A 326 -29.04 -2.75 4.80
N ILE A 327 -28.44 -1.77 5.45
CA ILE A 327 -28.39 -1.64 6.89
C ILE A 327 -28.94 -0.28 7.32
N ILE A 328 -29.76 -0.25 8.36
CA ILE A 328 -30.25 0.96 9.02
C ILE A 328 -29.70 0.96 10.44
N GLU A 329 -28.93 1.98 10.80
CA GLU A 329 -28.25 2.08 12.08
C GLU A 329 -28.65 3.36 12.82
N GLU A 330 -28.70 3.33 14.16
CA GLU A 330 -28.77 4.56 14.95
C GLU A 330 -27.53 5.43 14.67
N PHE A 331 -27.75 6.71 14.39
CA PHE A 331 -26.67 7.65 14.05
C PHE A 331 -25.94 8.10 15.32
N ILE A 332 -24.72 7.62 15.50
CA ILE A 332 -23.89 8.01 16.66
C ILE A 332 -23.26 9.38 16.40
N ARG A 333 -23.52 10.34 17.29
CA ARG A 333 -22.89 11.67 17.25
C ARG A 333 -21.52 11.62 17.91
N ARG A 334 -20.50 12.05 17.17
CA ARG A 334 -19.13 12.19 17.69
C ARG A 334 -19.00 13.40 18.62
N ASP A 335 -18.08 13.30 19.59
CA ASP A 335 -17.71 14.38 20.53
C ASP A 335 -16.36 15.01 20.19
N HIS A 336 -16.08 15.14 18.89
CA HIS A 336 -14.88 15.79 18.36
C HIS A 336 -15.15 16.27 16.90
N PRO A 337 -14.40 17.25 16.37
CA PRO A 337 -14.77 17.96 15.14
C PRO A 337 -14.57 17.15 13.84
N PHE A 338 -13.83 16.05 13.88
CA PHE A 338 -13.46 15.25 12.70
C PHE A 338 -13.88 13.77 12.86
N VAL A 339 -13.77 12.98 11.82
CA VAL A 339 -13.75 11.51 11.90
C VAL A 339 -12.32 11.06 12.15
N ILE A 340 -12.11 10.13 13.08
CA ILE A 340 -10.79 9.53 13.32
C ILE A 340 -10.54 8.52 12.21
N GLU A 341 -9.42 8.65 11.52
CA GLU A 341 -9.01 7.69 10.49
C GLU A 341 -7.67 7.07 10.85
N ALA A 342 -7.62 5.74 10.73
CA ALA A 342 -6.41 4.98 10.92
C ALA A 342 -6.03 4.28 9.60
N GLU A 343 -4.95 4.72 8.98
CA GLU A 343 -4.25 3.98 7.93
C GLU A 343 -3.14 3.19 8.59
N ILE A 344 -3.33 1.88 8.75
CA ILE A 344 -2.40 1.02 9.49
C ILE A 344 -1.89 -0.13 8.62
N PHE A 345 -0.77 -0.68 9.03
CA PHE A 345 -0.23 -1.91 8.46
C PHE A 345 0.00 -2.95 9.57
N ALA A 346 -0.56 -4.13 9.38
CA ALA A 346 -0.45 -5.24 10.33
C ALA A 346 0.46 -6.34 9.80
N LEU A 347 1.18 -7.02 10.71
CA LEU A 347 1.88 -8.28 10.44
C LEU A 347 1.54 -9.28 11.53
N ASN A 348 1.05 -10.45 11.11
CA ASN A 348 0.70 -11.55 12.01
C ASN A 348 -0.21 -11.11 13.18
N GLY A 349 -1.25 -10.33 12.86
CA GLY A 349 -2.22 -9.85 13.83
C GLY A 349 -1.73 -8.75 14.77
N LYS A 350 -0.60 -8.09 14.47
CA LYS A 350 -0.06 -6.97 15.24
C LYS A 350 0.11 -5.75 14.35
N VAL A 351 -0.28 -4.58 14.85
CA VAL A 351 -0.08 -3.32 14.13
C VAL A 351 1.39 -2.92 14.18
N MET A 352 2.02 -2.84 13.01
CA MET A 352 3.43 -2.48 12.84
C MET A 352 3.63 -1.04 12.36
N ALA A 353 2.64 -0.46 11.66
CA ALA A 353 2.67 0.92 11.25
C ALA A 353 1.34 1.60 11.61
N TRP A 354 1.43 2.81 12.18
CA TRP A 354 0.32 3.62 12.64
C TRP A 354 0.23 4.94 11.88
N GLY A 355 -0.86 5.18 11.18
CA GLY A 355 -1.21 6.45 10.59
C GLY A 355 -2.53 6.94 11.17
N LEU A 356 -2.50 7.54 12.37
CA LEU A 356 -3.68 8.11 13.00
C LEU A 356 -3.83 9.58 12.61
N ILE A 357 -4.92 9.92 11.94
CA ILE A 357 -5.16 11.23 11.35
C ILE A 357 -6.57 11.74 11.60
N ASN A 358 -6.73 13.06 11.52
CA ASN A 358 -8.03 13.73 11.52
C ASN A 358 -8.58 13.70 10.09
N SER A 359 -9.77 13.18 9.90
CA SER A 359 -10.49 13.19 8.61
C SER A 359 -11.59 14.25 8.68
N ILE A 360 -11.34 15.39 8.02
CA ILE A 360 -12.17 16.59 8.06
C ILE A 360 -13.23 16.50 6.96
N ARG A 361 -14.45 16.93 7.27
CA ARG A 361 -15.60 16.90 6.35
C ARG A 361 -15.98 18.31 5.93
N ASP A 362 -16.33 18.50 4.66
CA ASP A 362 -16.97 19.73 4.18
C ASP A 362 -18.48 19.59 4.31
N ILE A 363 -19.04 20.25 5.32
CA ILE A 363 -20.47 20.17 5.64
C ILE A 363 -21.34 20.75 4.52
N GLU A 364 -20.82 21.76 3.79
CA GLU A 364 -21.57 22.42 2.71
C GLU A 364 -21.57 21.60 1.42
N ALA A 365 -20.45 20.97 1.08
CA ALA A 365 -20.35 20.13 -0.11
C ALA A 365 -20.93 18.73 0.12
N ASN A 366 -20.40 18.00 1.11
CA ASN A 366 -20.87 16.68 1.51
C ASN A 366 -20.34 16.28 2.88
N PRO A 367 -21.17 16.23 3.95
CA PRO A 367 -20.73 15.91 5.30
C PRO A 367 -20.27 14.45 5.50
N LEU A 368 -20.49 13.58 4.52
CA LEU A 368 -20.13 12.16 4.58
C LEU A 368 -18.79 11.85 3.90
N LEU A 369 -18.24 12.77 3.10
CA LEU A 369 -17.00 12.57 2.36
C LEU A 369 -15.84 13.32 3.00
N PRO A 370 -14.62 12.74 2.96
CA PRO A 370 -13.42 13.45 3.39
C PRO A 370 -13.14 14.64 2.47
N ALA A 371 -12.98 15.83 3.04
CA ALA A 371 -12.55 17.03 2.34
C ALA A 371 -11.07 17.32 2.59
N ALA A 372 -10.56 16.92 3.74
CA ALA A 372 -9.15 17.05 4.09
C ALA A 372 -8.76 16.04 5.16
N TYR A 373 -7.45 15.85 5.30
CA TYR A 373 -6.85 15.10 6.40
C TYR A 373 -5.75 15.92 7.04
N SER A 374 -5.59 15.82 8.36
CA SER A 374 -4.46 16.47 9.05
C SER A 374 -3.80 15.51 10.05
N TYR A 375 -2.50 15.71 10.28
CA TYR A 375 -1.67 14.97 11.21
C TYR A 375 -0.84 15.96 12.05
N PRO A 376 -0.60 15.66 13.34
CA PRO A 376 -1.00 14.51 14.13
C PRO A 376 -2.49 14.54 14.55
N LEU A 377 -3.01 13.39 14.96
CA LEU A 377 -4.38 13.26 15.48
C LEU A 377 -4.60 14.21 16.66
N ASP A 378 -5.68 15.00 16.60
CA ASP A 378 -5.99 16.05 17.58
C ASP A 378 -6.98 15.58 18.65
N LEU A 379 -6.52 14.70 19.51
CA LEU A 379 -7.26 14.20 20.67
C LEU A 379 -6.40 14.23 21.91
N SER A 380 -7.02 14.17 23.09
CA SER A 380 -6.30 13.97 24.34
C SER A 380 -5.51 12.65 24.31
N GLU A 381 -4.42 12.57 25.06
CA GLU A 381 -3.60 11.34 25.12
C GLU A 381 -4.42 10.12 25.58
N THR A 382 -5.37 10.31 26.50
CA THR A 382 -6.29 9.25 26.93
C THR A 382 -7.12 8.72 25.77
N ARG A 383 -7.70 9.60 24.93
CA ARG A 383 -8.49 9.19 23.76
C ARG A 383 -7.61 8.61 22.65
N LYS A 384 -6.39 9.11 22.46
CA LYS A 384 -5.42 8.51 21.54
C LYS A 384 -5.04 7.08 21.96
N GLN A 385 -4.85 6.86 23.28
CA GLN A 385 -4.57 5.52 23.79
C GLN A 385 -5.78 4.60 23.61
N LEU A 386 -7.01 5.06 23.88
CA LEU A 386 -8.22 4.32 23.59
C LEU A 386 -8.31 3.88 22.12
N VAL A 387 -8.00 4.78 21.17
CA VAL A 387 -7.96 4.45 19.74
C VAL A 387 -6.93 3.37 19.45
N ARG A 388 -5.72 3.48 20.00
CA ARG A 388 -4.67 2.47 19.80
C ARG A 388 -5.05 1.11 20.37
N ASP A 389 -5.63 1.07 21.56
CA ASP A 389 -6.03 -0.16 22.21
C ASP A 389 -7.15 -0.86 21.44
N GLU A 390 -8.19 -0.11 21.03
CA GLU A 390 -9.31 -0.67 20.28
C GLU A 390 -8.91 -1.14 18.87
N VAL A 391 -8.09 -0.38 18.16
CA VAL A 391 -7.55 -0.79 16.83
C VAL A 391 -6.64 -2.02 16.98
N SER A 392 -5.77 -2.06 18.00
CA SER A 392 -4.92 -3.23 18.26
C SER A 392 -5.76 -4.46 18.57
N ARG A 393 -6.84 -4.30 19.36
CA ARG A 393 -7.79 -5.37 19.69
C ARG A 393 -8.54 -5.85 18.45
N LEU A 394 -8.98 -4.93 17.56
CA LEU A 394 -9.64 -5.26 16.31
C LEU A 394 -8.71 -6.08 15.40
N VAL A 395 -7.47 -5.63 15.21
CA VAL A 395 -6.46 -6.35 14.41
C VAL A 395 -6.13 -7.71 15.02
N ALA A 396 -5.97 -7.81 16.33
CA ALA A 396 -5.73 -9.10 17.00
C ALA A 396 -6.90 -10.08 16.81
N ALA A 397 -8.15 -9.59 16.81
CA ALA A 397 -9.35 -10.40 16.55
C ALA A 397 -9.39 -10.99 15.13
N THR A 398 -8.62 -10.43 14.17
CA THR A 398 -8.49 -11.01 12.81
C THR A 398 -7.55 -12.23 12.75
N GLY A 399 -6.94 -12.63 13.86
CA GLY A 399 -5.96 -13.71 13.91
C GLY A 399 -4.58 -13.31 13.35
N ASN A 400 -3.92 -14.20 12.63
CA ASN A 400 -2.57 -13.97 12.08
C ASN A 400 -2.59 -13.19 10.76
N THR A 401 -3.47 -12.20 10.63
CA THR A 401 -3.61 -11.42 9.39
C THR A 401 -2.44 -10.47 9.19
N SER A 402 -2.01 -10.34 7.93
CA SER A 402 -0.97 -9.39 7.50
C SER A 402 -1.48 -8.57 6.32
N GLY A 403 -1.25 -7.25 6.37
CA GLY A 403 -1.64 -6.31 5.32
C GLY A 403 -2.09 -4.95 5.85
N ALA A 404 -2.53 -4.09 4.94
CA ALA A 404 -3.03 -2.77 5.27
C ALA A 404 -4.49 -2.83 5.72
N PHE A 405 -4.86 -1.90 6.61
CA PHE A 405 -6.24 -1.61 6.99
C PHE A 405 -6.46 -0.10 6.99
N ASN A 406 -7.60 0.29 6.45
CA ASN A 406 -8.10 1.67 6.55
C ASN A 406 -9.37 1.65 7.40
N ILE A 407 -9.36 2.35 8.53
CA ILE A 407 -10.40 2.25 9.56
C ILE A 407 -10.92 3.63 9.91
N GLU A 408 -12.23 3.83 9.79
CA GLU A 408 -12.92 5.04 10.24
C GLU A 408 -13.59 4.83 11.60
N MET A 409 -13.40 5.77 12.52
CA MET A 409 -13.88 5.69 13.90
C MET A 409 -14.41 7.03 14.41
N ILE A 410 -15.26 6.94 15.42
CA ILE A 410 -15.68 8.09 16.23
C ILE A 410 -15.69 7.74 17.72
N ILE A 411 -15.55 8.75 18.56
CA ILE A 411 -15.74 8.66 20.01
C ILE A 411 -16.95 9.52 20.37
N ASP A 412 -17.88 8.96 21.13
CA ASP A 412 -19.07 9.68 21.61
C ASP A 412 -18.78 10.47 22.89
N LYS A 413 -19.77 11.20 23.38
CA LYS A 413 -19.71 12.00 24.62
C LYS A 413 -19.49 11.20 25.93
N HIS A 414 -19.53 9.88 25.84
CA HIS A 414 -19.30 8.96 26.95
C HIS A 414 -17.97 8.22 26.83
N ASP A 415 -17.07 8.72 25.98
CA ASP A 415 -15.76 8.12 25.65
C ASP A 415 -15.88 6.67 25.12
N ARG A 416 -16.98 6.34 24.44
CA ARG A 416 -17.13 5.05 23.74
C ARG A 416 -16.69 5.21 22.30
N LEU A 417 -15.73 4.36 21.89
CA LEU A 417 -15.30 4.31 20.51
C LEU A 417 -16.23 3.42 19.68
N TYR A 418 -16.58 3.86 18.48
CA TYR A 418 -17.35 3.13 17.49
C TYR A 418 -16.59 3.05 16.18
N PHE A 419 -16.45 1.85 15.63
CA PHE A 419 -15.95 1.64 14.29
C PHE A 419 -17.08 1.92 13.28
N LEU A 420 -16.87 2.90 12.40
CA LEU A 420 -17.84 3.24 11.35
C LEU A 420 -17.71 2.30 10.17
N ASP A 421 -16.47 2.13 9.71
CA ASP A 421 -16.07 1.27 8.58
C ASP A 421 -14.64 0.78 8.79
N ALA A 422 -14.30 -0.38 8.24
CA ALA A 422 -12.95 -0.92 8.26
C ALA A 422 -12.70 -1.72 6.97
N GLY A 423 -11.83 -1.19 6.10
CA GLY A 423 -11.43 -1.87 4.88
C GLY A 423 -10.12 -2.64 5.09
N PRO A 424 -10.06 -3.97 4.85
CA PRO A 424 -8.84 -4.76 4.95
C PRO A 424 -7.97 -4.57 3.68
N ARG A 425 -7.60 -3.34 3.44
CA ARG A 425 -6.84 -2.84 2.29
C ARG A 425 -6.31 -1.43 2.58
N SER A 426 -5.40 -0.94 1.77
CA SER A 426 -4.92 0.44 1.82
C SER A 426 -6.03 1.45 1.58
N GLY A 427 -5.97 2.60 2.24
CA GLY A 427 -6.93 3.69 2.09
C GLY A 427 -6.95 4.32 0.71
N GLY A 428 -8.06 4.99 0.39
CA GLY A 428 -8.18 5.85 -0.78
C GLY A 428 -7.43 7.18 -0.60
N ASN A 429 -7.66 8.12 -1.51
CA ASN A 429 -7.11 9.48 -1.46
C ASN A 429 -5.60 9.55 -1.20
N MET A 430 -4.84 8.54 -1.67
CA MET A 430 -3.39 8.44 -1.48
C MET A 430 -2.96 8.48 0.00
N LEU A 431 -3.79 7.95 0.91
CA LEU A 431 -3.47 7.89 2.34
C LEU A 431 -2.20 7.09 2.65
N PRO A 432 -1.93 5.92 2.03
CA PRO A 432 -0.67 5.22 2.28
C PRO A 432 0.56 6.03 1.89
N GLU A 433 0.50 6.79 0.79
CA GLU A 433 1.58 7.69 0.37
C GLU A 433 1.73 8.85 1.37
N PHE A 434 0.62 9.42 1.83
CA PHE A 434 0.63 10.48 2.84
C PHE A 434 1.28 10.01 4.14
N ILE A 435 0.87 8.85 4.65
CA ILE A 435 1.47 8.27 5.85
C ILE A 435 2.93 7.86 5.61
N SER A 436 3.27 7.38 4.41
CA SER A 436 4.67 7.07 4.06
C SER A 436 5.59 8.29 4.12
N MET A 437 5.09 9.47 3.70
CA MET A 437 5.84 10.72 3.78
C MET A 437 6.08 11.13 5.25
N ILE A 438 5.05 11.05 6.09
CA ILE A 438 5.15 11.35 7.53
C ILE A 438 6.10 10.37 8.22
N ALA A 439 5.93 9.09 7.95
CA ALA A 439 6.69 7.98 8.55
C ALA A 439 8.14 7.89 8.06
N ARG A 440 8.44 8.48 6.88
CA ARG A 440 9.68 8.23 6.14
C ARG A 440 9.94 6.74 5.90
N LYS A 441 8.85 5.98 5.69
CA LYS A 441 8.83 4.53 5.43
C LYS A 441 7.76 4.26 4.37
N ASP A 442 8.06 3.40 3.42
CA ASP A 442 7.19 3.14 2.27
C ASP A 442 6.14 2.06 2.58
N ILE A 443 4.95 2.48 2.98
CA ILE A 443 3.82 1.59 3.29
C ILE A 443 3.27 0.94 2.00
N VAL A 444 3.33 1.65 0.87
CA VAL A 444 2.92 1.11 -0.43
C VAL A 444 3.81 -0.06 -0.83
N GLU A 445 5.13 0.09 -0.66
CA GLU A 445 6.09 -0.99 -0.88
C GLU A 445 5.82 -2.20 0.03
N ALA A 446 5.55 -1.94 1.30
CA ALA A 446 5.25 -2.99 2.27
C ALA A 446 4.00 -3.78 1.90
N THR A 447 2.92 -3.09 1.49
CA THR A 447 1.68 -3.71 1.03
C THR A 447 1.94 -4.63 -0.16
N ILE A 448 2.69 -4.17 -1.16
CA ILE A 448 3.04 -4.96 -2.34
C ILE A 448 3.92 -6.17 -1.96
N LYS A 449 4.96 -5.98 -1.16
CA LYS A 449 5.84 -7.08 -0.73
C LYS A 449 5.09 -8.15 0.03
N THR A 450 4.17 -7.76 0.93
CA THR A 450 3.34 -8.71 1.67
C THR A 450 2.45 -9.53 0.73
N ALA A 451 1.83 -8.90 -0.27
CA ALA A 451 1.04 -9.60 -1.28
C ALA A 451 1.89 -10.56 -2.15
N MET A 452 3.19 -10.32 -2.25
CA MET A 452 4.15 -11.18 -2.96
C MET A 452 4.82 -12.22 -2.04
N GLY A 453 4.40 -12.33 -0.77
CA GLY A 453 4.99 -13.24 0.23
C GLY A 453 6.40 -12.84 0.65
N GLU A 454 6.77 -11.57 0.48
CA GLU A 454 8.08 -11.05 0.84
C GLU A 454 8.01 -10.31 2.18
N THR A 455 9.11 -10.33 2.94
CA THR A 455 9.19 -9.59 4.20
C THR A 455 9.38 -8.10 3.94
N SER A 456 8.74 -7.26 4.76
CA SER A 456 8.96 -5.82 4.79
C SER A 456 9.49 -5.40 6.16
N ASP A 457 10.55 -4.58 6.20
CA ASP A 457 11.11 -4.00 7.44
C ASP A 457 10.26 -2.79 7.86
N LEU A 458 8.97 -3.03 8.15
CA LEU A 458 8.09 -2.02 8.71
C LEU A 458 8.02 -2.19 10.22
N ASP A 459 8.85 -1.45 10.92
CA ASP A 459 8.63 -1.06 12.31
C ASP A 459 8.48 0.46 12.31
N VAL A 460 7.23 0.93 12.37
CA VAL A 460 6.91 2.36 12.32
C VAL A 460 5.95 2.68 13.43
N SER A 461 6.49 3.07 14.55
CA SER A 461 5.71 3.83 15.52
C SER A 461 5.77 5.30 15.11
N LEU A 462 4.68 5.80 14.51
CA LEU A 462 4.43 7.23 14.38
C LEU A 462 3.95 7.73 15.74
N ASP A 463 4.86 7.84 16.71
CA ASP A 463 4.55 8.38 18.02
C ASP A 463 4.74 9.89 18.02
N GLY A 464 3.61 10.59 17.97
CA GLY A 464 3.52 12.00 18.29
C GLY A 464 4.15 12.95 17.28
N GLU A 465 4.37 14.17 17.72
CA GLU A 465 4.79 15.37 16.97
C GLU A 465 6.14 15.29 16.23
N LYS A 466 6.89 14.21 16.38
CA LYS A 466 8.21 14.04 15.72
C LYS A 466 8.16 14.06 14.20
N GLY A 467 6.97 13.84 13.61
CA GLY A 467 6.76 13.88 12.16
C GLY A 467 6.49 15.27 11.60
N GLY A 468 6.27 16.30 12.43
CA GLY A 468 5.80 17.63 12.03
C GLY A 468 4.28 17.67 11.80
N TYR A 469 3.79 18.76 11.19
CA TYR A 469 2.37 19.00 10.96
C TYR A 469 2.06 18.88 9.47
N TRP A 470 1.18 17.96 9.13
CA TRP A 470 0.91 17.59 7.74
C TRP A 470 -0.56 17.72 7.41
N GLY A 471 -0.84 18.05 6.15
CA GLY A 471 -2.19 18.09 5.62
C GLY A 471 -2.27 17.39 4.26
N LEU A 472 -3.41 16.77 3.99
CA LEU A 472 -3.78 16.24 2.69
C LEU A 472 -5.14 16.81 2.30
N GLY A 473 -5.14 17.75 1.38
CA GLY A 473 -6.35 18.40 0.88
C GLY A 473 -6.98 17.60 -0.26
N VAL A 474 -8.28 17.33 -0.17
CA VAL A 474 -9.08 16.73 -1.24
C VAL A 474 -9.72 17.87 -2.02
N LEU A 475 -9.17 18.21 -3.18
CA LEU A 475 -9.68 19.29 -4.01
C LEU A 475 -11.02 18.90 -4.64
N HIS A 476 -12.04 19.65 -4.32
CA HIS A 476 -13.40 19.39 -4.76
C HIS A 476 -14.19 20.69 -4.97
N THR A 477 -15.44 20.58 -5.35
CA THR A 477 -16.33 21.74 -5.54
C THR A 477 -17.78 21.37 -5.23
N SER A 478 -18.56 22.31 -4.72
CA SER A 478 -20.00 22.17 -4.50
C SER A 478 -20.83 22.37 -5.78
N CYS A 479 -20.25 22.88 -6.87
CA CYS A 479 -20.92 23.14 -8.13
C CYS A 479 -20.21 22.49 -9.32
N GLY A 480 -20.93 22.33 -10.45
CA GLY A 480 -20.35 21.84 -11.69
C GLY A 480 -19.81 22.96 -12.56
N GLY A 481 -18.88 22.64 -13.47
CA GLY A 481 -18.30 23.58 -14.41
C GLY A 481 -17.08 23.04 -15.14
N LYS A 482 -16.42 23.85 -15.96
CA LYS A 482 -15.19 23.46 -16.64
C LYS A 482 -13.98 23.89 -15.82
N TYR A 483 -13.16 22.93 -15.43
CA TYR A 483 -11.94 23.17 -14.66
C TYR A 483 -10.98 24.14 -15.35
N GLN A 484 -10.51 25.15 -14.62
CA GLN A 484 -9.55 26.14 -15.12
C GLN A 484 -8.23 26.16 -14.35
N GLY A 485 -8.22 25.67 -13.13
CA GLY A 485 -7.05 25.67 -12.26
C GLY A 485 -7.43 25.73 -10.79
N ILE A 486 -6.44 25.95 -9.92
CA ILE A 486 -6.59 26.11 -8.48
C ILE A 486 -6.01 27.46 -8.07
N VAL A 487 -6.73 28.15 -7.21
CA VAL A 487 -6.28 29.39 -6.58
C VAL A 487 -5.92 29.08 -5.13
N TYR A 488 -4.67 29.31 -4.79
CA TYR A 488 -4.12 29.06 -3.45
C TYR A 488 -4.08 30.35 -2.64
N SER A 489 -4.44 30.27 -1.36
CA SER A 489 -4.04 31.30 -0.39
C SER A 489 -2.52 31.29 -0.21
N ASP A 490 -1.94 32.40 0.27
CA ASP A 490 -0.49 32.48 0.50
C ASP A 490 -0.01 31.41 1.49
N LYS A 491 -0.80 31.10 2.53
CA LYS A 491 -0.50 30.08 3.53
C LYS A 491 -0.54 28.68 2.94
N ALA A 492 -1.59 28.36 2.17
CA ALA A 492 -1.69 27.06 1.49
C ALA A 492 -0.55 26.86 0.49
N LYS A 493 -0.18 27.91 -0.24
CA LYS A 493 0.93 27.87 -1.19
C LYS A 493 2.28 27.68 -0.50
N ALA A 494 2.50 28.30 0.65
CA ALA A 494 3.73 28.13 1.43
C ALA A 494 3.87 26.72 2.02
N ALA A 495 2.76 26.11 2.43
CA ALA A 495 2.73 24.75 2.98
C ALA A 495 2.74 23.64 1.91
N LEU A 496 2.43 23.96 0.63
CA LEU A 496 2.29 22.99 -0.44
C LEU A 496 3.63 22.33 -0.80
N ILE A 497 3.70 21.00 -0.70
CA ILE A 497 4.90 20.21 -1.03
C ILE A 497 4.71 19.29 -2.25
N ARG A 498 3.45 18.92 -2.55
CA ARG A 498 3.12 18.06 -3.70
C ARG A 498 1.68 18.29 -4.13
N GLU A 499 1.47 18.37 -5.43
CA GLU A 499 0.17 18.52 -6.06
C GLU A 499 -0.10 17.35 -7.00
N GLU A 500 -1.28 16.74 -6.91
CA GLU A 500 -1.73 15.63 -7.74
C GLU A 500 -3.10 15.97 -8.34
N ILE A 501 -3.10 16.60 -9.50
CA ILE A 501 -4.33 17.02 -10.20
C ILE A 501 -4.75 15.96 -11.21
N GLN A 502 -6.02 15.53 -11.12
CA GLN A 502 -6.61 14.56 -12.05
C GLN A 502 -7.22 15.23 -13.29
N LYS A 503 -7.69 16.46 -13.15
CA LYS A 503 -8.45 17.17 -14.17
C LYS A 503 -7.57 18.01 -15.08
N LYS A 504 -7.80 17.94 -16.38
CA LYS A 504 -7.17 18.83 -17.36
C LYS A 504 -7.99 20.11 -17.51
N ARG A 505 -7.32 21.22 -17.81
CA ARG A 505 -7.99 22.50 -18.06
C ARG A 505 -9.04 22.36 -19.17
N GLY A 506 -10.26 22.81 -18.89
CA GLY A 506 -11.44 22.70 -19.77
C GLY A 506 -12.24 21.40 -19.59
N GLU A 507 -11.77 20.46 -18.81
CA GLU A 507 -12.50 19.21 -18.49
C GLU A 507 -13.69 19.49 -17.56
N GLN A 508 -14.79 18.74 -17.73
CA GLN A 508 -15.98 18.85 -16.89
C GLN A 508 -15.72 18.34 -15.47
N VAL A 509 -16.10 19.14 -14.49
CA VAL A 509 -16.11 18.81 -13.07
C VAL A 509 -17.55 18.78 -12.57
N HIS A 510 -17.86 17.84 -11.69
CA HIS A 510 -19.15 17.67 -11.06
C HIS A 510 -19.11 18.05 -9.59
N PRO A 511 -20.27 18.40 -8.99
CA PRO A 511 -20.35 18.57 -7.54
C PRO A 511 -19.88 17.33 -6.79
N TYR A 512 -19.21 17.53 -5.64
CA TYR A 512 -18.61 16.47 -4.83
C TYR A 512 -19.68 15.60 -4.14
N ARG A 513 -20.12 14.53 -4.82
CA ARG A 513 -21.14 13.59 -4.34
C ARG A 513 -20.58 12.23 -3.97
N CYS A 514 -19.44 11.87 -4.54
CA CYS A 514 -18.73 10.62 -4.24
C CYS A 514 -17.21 10.83 -4.44
N CYS A 515 -16.42 9.86 -4.00
CA CYS A 515 -14.96 9.91 -4.09
C CYS A 515 -14.41 10.06 -5.51
N ASN A 516 -15.20 9.79 -6.56
CA ASN A 516 -14.76 9.94 -7.95
C ASN A 516 -14.89 11.38 -8.47
N ASP A 517 -15.60 12.27 -7.75
CA ASP A 517 -15.84 13.65 -8.15
C ASP A 517 -14.71 14.61 -7.74
N LEU A 518 -13.67 14.11 -7.10
CA LEU A 518 -12.53 14.93 -6.70
C LEU A 518 -11.77 15.46 -7.92
N VAL A 519 -11.19 16.65 -7.77
CA VAL A 519 -10.37 17.32 -8.79
C VAL A 519 -8.91 16.93 -8.68
N GLY A 520 -8.45 16.69 -7.46
CA GLY A 520 -7.07 16.34 -7.18
C GLY A 520 -6.79 16.26 -5.68
N LEU A 521 -5.53 16.06 -5.34
CA LEU A 521 -5.03 15.95 -3.96
C LEU A 521 -3.82 16.85 -3.78
N ASN A 522 -3.74 17.53 -2.64
CA ASN A 522 -2.60 18.37 -2.28
C ASN A 522 -1.99 17.93 -0.96
N PHE A 523 -0.69 17.68 -0.96
CA PHE A 523 0.09 17.33 0.22
C PHE A 523 0.74 18.60 0.78
N LEU A 524 0.57 18.85 2.07
CA LEU A 524 1.03 20.04 2.74
C LEU A 524 1.86 19.67 3.98
N HIS A 525 2.83 20.52 4.29
CA HIS A 525 3.62 20.44 5.51
C HIS A 525 3.78 21.84 6.12
N ALA A 526 3.53 21.97 7.40
CA ALA A 526 3.61 23.22 8.12
C ALA A 526 4.55 23.13 9.34
N ALA A 527 4.97 24.26 9.85
CA ALA A 527 5.84 24.34 11.02
C ALA A 527 5.06 24.19 12.34
N SER A 528 3.76 24.51 12.35
CA SER A 528 2.92 24.43 13.54
C SER A 528 1.54 23.82 13.23
N ARG A 529 0.84 23.42 14.30
CA ARG A 529 -0.54 22.96 14.23
C ARG A 529 -1.47 24.05 13.73
N GLU A 530 -1.31 25.24 14.25
CA GLU A 530 -2.15 26.39 13.89
C GLU A 530 -2.09 26.68 12.39
N GLU A 531 -0.89 26.61 11.80
CA GLU A 531 -0.70 26.84 10.36
C GLU A 531 -1.42 25.78 9.52
N ILE A 532 -1.32 24.50 9.88
CA ILE A 532 -1.98 23.45 9.11
C ILE A 532 -3.49 23.45 9.32
N ASP A 533 -3.97 23.67 10.54
CA ASP A 533 -5.38 23.72 10.85
C ASP A 533 -6.07 24.91 10.15
N GLU A 534 -5.42 26.07 10.09
CA GLU A 534 -5.94 27.24 9.36
C GLU A 534 -6.12 26.96 7.86
N VAL A 535 -5.24 26.19 7.26
CA VAL A 535 -5.36 25.79 5.85
C VAL A 535 -6.43 24.70 5.67
N MET A 536 -6.52 23.73 6.59
CA MET A 536 -7.38 22.57 6.46
C MET A 536 -8.83 22.80 6.89
N CYS A 537 -9.10 23.75 7.81
CA CYS A 537 -10.45 24.01 8.31
C CYS A 537 -11.39 24.59 7.24
N ASP A 538 -10.83 25.33 6.27
CA ASP A 538 -11.58 25.86 5.12
C ASP A 538 -10.79 25.65 3.83
N ILE A 539 -10.84 24.40 3.35
CA ILE A 539 -10.09 23.97 2.16
C ILE A 539 -10.53 24.72 0.90
N ASN A 540 -11.83 25.03 0.80
CA ASN A 540 -12.39 25.71 -0.38
C ASN A 540 -11.95 27.19 -0.45
N HIS A 541 -11.64 27.81 0.68
CA HIS A 541 -11.02 29.14 0.72
C HIS A 541 -9.51 29.05 0.47
N SER A 542 -8.85 28.10 1.13
CA SER A 542 -7.38 27.95 1.09
C SER A 542 -6.87 27.43 -0.26
N MET A 543 -7.64 26.55 -0.92
CA MET A 543 -7.27 25.88 -2.19
C MET A 543 -8.51 25.79 -3.10
N LYS A 544 -8.94 26.95 -3.62
CA LYS A 544 -10.18 27.06 -4.37
C LYS A 544 -10.06 26.49 -5.78
N VAL A 545 -10.91 25.53 -6.13
CA VAL A 545 -11.07 25.06 -7.49
C VAL A 545 -11.76 26.14 -8.34
N PHE A 546 -11.05 26.61 -9.39
CA PHE A 546 -11.56 27.62 -10.29
C PHE A 546 -12.25 26.98 -11.50
N LEU A 547 -13.52 27.33 -11.69
CA LEU A 547 -14.37 26.82 -12.76
C LEU A 547 -14.81 27.95 -13.70
N ARG A 548 -15.18 27.59 -14.94
CA ARG A 548 -15.83 28.47 -15.91
C ARG A 548 -17.15 27.88 -16.33
#